data_e18750fa8e026362be807cc168ff6aa5
#
_entry.id   e18750fa8e026362be807cc168ff6aa5
#
_cell.length_a   1.000
_cell.length_b   1.000
_cell.length_c   1.000
_cell.angle_alpha   90.00
_cell.angle_beta   90.00
_cell.angle_gamma   90.00
#
_symmetry.space_group_name_H-M   'P 1'
#
loop_
_entity.id
_entity.type
_entity.pdbx_description
1 polymer ?
#
loop_
_entity_poly.entity_id
_entity_poly.type
_entity_poly.pdbx_seq_one_letter_code
_entity_poly.pdbx_strand_id
1 'polypeptide(L)'
;MKDYGLGYRRYVIGGVAVLIVVIYIIRLFTLQITSDDYKKSADSNAFLKKIEYPSRGNITDRHGKLLVYNQPSYDIMVVMNEAKDRIDTTEFCHALGITKEEFDRRMTIMKDRNRNPGYSRFTQQLFISQLSDKDFSVFQEKMFRFPGFYVQKRSVRQYQYPMAIS
;
A
#
# COMPACT_ATOMS: atom_id res chain seq x y z
N MET A 1 0.69 -74.21 -4.68
CA MET A 1 -0.08 -73.03 -4.32
C MET A 1 0.32 -71.91 -5.27
N LYS A 2 -0.57 -71.41 -6.08
CA LYS A 2 -0.26 -70.37 -7.09
C LYS A 2 -0.25 -68.98 -6.42
N ASP A 3 0.90 -68.30 -6.44
CA ASP A 3 1.08 -66.93 -5.89
C ASP A 3 0.39 -65.85 -6.76
N TYR A 4 -0.92 -65.92 -6.89
CA TYR A 4 -1.68 -64.97 -7.70
C TYR A 4 -1.93 -63.58 -7.01
N GLY A 5 -1.46 -63.40 -5.77
CA GLY A 5 -1.81 -62.20 -4.99
C GLY A 5 -0.78 -61.06 -5.01
N LEU A 6 0.50 -61.35 -5.14
CA LEU A 6 1.57 -60.33 -4.96
C LEU A 6 1.87 -59.54 -6.23
N GLY A 7 1.75 -60.19 -7.41
CA GLY A 7 1.96 -59.50 -8.69
C GLY A 7 0.92 -58.41 -9.00
N TYR A 8 -0.32 -58.64 -8.66
CA TYR A 8 -1.42 -57.72 -8.94
C TYR A 8 -1.36 -56.48 -8.00
N ARG A 9 -0.98 -56.69 -6.71
CA ARG A 9 -0.89 -55.63 -5.70
C ARG A 9 0.15 -54.56 -6.07
N ARG A 10 1.30 -54.95 -6.66
CA ARG A 10 2.33 -53.97 -7.07
C ARG A 10 1.83 -53.03 -8.19
N TYR A 11 1.04 -53.56 -9.11
CA TYR A 11 0.47 -52.71 -10.17
C TYR A 11 -0.62 -51.77 -9.66
N VAL A 12 -1.43 -52.22 -8.70
CA VAL A 12 -2.41 -51.38 -8.03
C VAL A 12 -1.74 -50.27 -7.24
N ILE A 13 -0.73 -50.59 -6.45
CA ILE A 13 0.02 -49.57 -5.67
C ILE A 13 0.73 -48.61 -6.64
N GLY A 14 1.38 -49.11 -7.69
CA GLY A 14 2.01 -48.30 -8.72
C GLY A 14 0.99 -47.35 -9.41
N GLY A 15 -0.19 -47.86 -9.76
CA GLY A 15 -1.27 -47.08 -10.36
C GLY A 15 -1.76 -45.95 -9.44
N VAL A 16 -1.95 -46.24 -8.15
CA VAL A 16 -2.32 -45.25 -7.15
C VAL A 16 -1.24 -44.18 -7.00
N ALA A 17 0.01 -44.56 -6.92
CA ALA A 17 1.13 -43.63 -6.82
C ALA A 17 1.21 -42.68 -8.04
N VAL A 18 1.08 -43.24 -9.25
CA VAL A 18 1.05 -42.41 -10.48
C VAL A 18 -0.13 -41.46 -10.48
N LEU A 19 -1.30 -41.92 -10.06
CA LEU A 19 -2.50 -41.05 -9.97
C LEU A 19 -2.29 -39.88 -9.01
N ILE A 20 -1.70 -40.13 -7.84
CA ILE A 20 -1.36 -39.07 -6.87
C ILE A 20 -0.39 -38.05 -7.50
N VAL A 21 0.65 -38.52 -8.19
CA VAL A 21 1.63 -37.64 -8.85
C VAL A 21 0.95 -36.78 -9.91
N VAL A 22 0.06 -37.35 -10.72
CA VAL A 22 -0.69 -36.59 -11.74
C VAL A 22 -1.59 -35.52 -11.12
N ILE A 23 -2.27 -35.84 -10.02
CA ILE A 23 -3.08 -34.85 -9.28
C ILE A 23 -2.19 -33.71 -8.76
N TYR A 24 -1.03 -34.01 -8.21
CA TYR A 24 -0.08 -33.00 -7.74
C TYR A 24 0.44 -32.12 -8.89
N ILE A 25 0.78 -32.68 -10.03
CA ILE A 25 1.23 -31.93 -11.20
C ILE A 25 0.13 -30.96 -11.67
N ILE A 26 -1.12 -31.43 -11.79
CA ILE A 26 -2.25 -30.59 -12.17
C ILE A 26 -2.46 -29.47 -11.15
N ARG A 27 -2.37 -29.77 -9.87
CA ARG A 27 -2.52 -28.80 -8.79
C ARG A 27 -1.44 -27.72 -8.80
N LEU A 28 -0.18 -28.13 -9.00
CA LEU A 28 0.94 -27.20 -9.13
C LEU A 28 0.80 -26.32 -10.38
N PHE A 29 0.40 -26.90 -11.49
CA PHE A 29 0.16 -26.17 -12.73
C PHE A 29 -0.93 -25.10 -12.54
N THR A 30 -2.07 -25.45 -11.93
CA THR A 30 -3.13 -24.48 -11.66
C THR A 30 -2.70 -23.37 -10.71
N LEU A 31 -1.92 -23.69 -9.66
CA LEU A 31 -1.39 -22.71 -8.72
C LEU A 31 -0.37 -21.75 -9.34
N GLN A 32 0.52 -22.26 -10.19
CA GLN A 32 1.63 -21.46 -10.73
C GLN A 32 1.24 -20.65 -11.97
N ILE A 33 0.34 -21.18 -12.81
CA ILE A 33 0.06 -20.57 -14.12
C ILE A 33 -1.28 -19.85 -14.14
N THR A 34 -2.29 -20.38 -13.45
CA THR A 34 -3.67 -19.84 -13.56
C THR A 34 -3.99 -18.78 -12.51
N SER A 35 -3.25 -18.72 -11.40
CA SER A 35 -3.54 -17.74 -10.33
C SER A 35 -2.74 -16.46 -10.49
N ASP A 36 -3.29 -15.47 -11.17
CA ASP A 36 -2.74 -14.11 -11.29
C ASP A 36 -2.68 -13.37 -9.93
N ASP A 37 -3.46 -13.79 -8.94
CA ASP A 37 -3.49 -13.14 -7.63
C ASP A 37 -2.19 -13.29 -6.85
N TYR A 38 -1.53 -14.44 -6.96
CA TYR A 38 -0.20 -14.65 -6.35
C TYR A 38 0.89 -13.84 -7.05
N LYS A 39 0.79 -13.70 -8.37
CA LYS A 39 1.71 -12.89 -9.16
C LYS A 39 1.59 -11.41 -8.81
N LYS A 40 0.38 -10.88 -8.72
CA LYS A 40 0.11 -9.51 -8.28
C LYS A 40 0.57 -9.24 -6.85
N SER A 41 0.39 -10.21 -5.95
CA SER A 41 0.87 -10.10 -4.57
C SER A 41 2.39 -10.15 -4.48
N ALA A 42 3.06 -11.00 -5.27
CA ALA A 42 4.51 -11.06 -5.34
C ALA A 42 5.11 -9.77 -5.91
N ASP A 43 4.55 -9.25 -6.99
CA ASP A 43 4.98 -7.98 -7.59
C ASP A 43 4.76 -6.80 -6.63
N SER A 44 3.66 -6.77 -5.89
CA SER A 44 3.39 -5.74 -4.88
C SER A 44 4.35 -5.80 -3.69
N ASN A 45 4.78 -7.00 -3.28
CA ASN A 45 5.72 -7.17 -2.17
C ASN A 45 7.18 -6.96 -2.60
N ALA A 46 7.52 -7.30 -3.85
CA ALA A 46 8.90 -7.16 -4.36
C ALA A 46 9.23 -5.70 -4.74
N PHE A 47 8.23 -4.92 -5.14
CA PHE A 47 8.42 -3.55 -5.60
C PHE A 47 7.59 -2.56 -4.80
N LEU A 48 8.09 -2.14 -3.64
CA LEU A 48 7.57 -0.95 -2.98
C LEU A 48 7.96 0.27 -3.82
N LYS A 49 7.09 0.68 -4.73
CA LYS A 49 7.32 1.86 -5.57
C LYS A 49 7.16 3.13 -4.73
N LYS A 50 8.25 3.55 -4.09
CA LYS A 50 8.32 4.83 -3.39
C LYS A 50 8.60 5.92 -4.42
N ILE A 51 7.61 6.79 -4.66
CA ILE A 51 7.77 7.95 -5.54
C ILE A 51 8.39 9.07 -4.70
N GLU A 52 9.64 9.43 -5.00
CA GLU A 52 10.29 10.60 -4.40
C GLU A 52 10.15 11.78 -5.37
N TYR A 53 9.49 12.82 -4.91
CA TYR A 53 9.35 14.06 -5.69
C TYR A 53 10.57 14.95 -5.44
N PRO A 54 11.35 15.29 -6.47
CA PRO A 54 12.46 16.22 -6.30
C PRO A 54 11.94 17.59 -5.87
N SER A 55 12.71 18.27 -5.01
CA SER A 55 12.42 19.66 -4.66
C SER A 55 12.68 20.57 -5.87
N ARG A 56 11.77 21.52 -6.07
CA ARG A 56 11.94 22.53 -7.15
C ARG A 56 12.89 23.64 -6.69
N GLY A 57 13.49 24.36 -7.63
CA GLY A 57 14.31 25.53 -7.32
C GLY A 57 13.52 26.67 -6.66
N ASN A 58 14.16 27.48 -5.85
CA ASN A 58 13.60 28.72 -5.31
C ASN A 58 13.57 29.79 -6.42
N ILE A 59 12.60 30.69 -6.34
CA ILE A 59 12.53 31.85 -7.23
C ILE A 59 12.79 33.10 -6.39
N THR A 60 13.78 33.89 -6.83
CA THR A 60 14.15 35.15 -6.20
C THR A 60 13.96 36.30 -7.19
N ASP A 61 13.78 37.49 -6.65
CA ASP A 61 13.81 38.72 -7.47
C ASP A 61 15.25 39.11 -7.81
N ARG A 62 15.41 40.18 -8.56
CA ARG A 62 16.74 40.74 -8.93
C ARG A 62 17.58 41.20 -7.75
N HIS A 63 16.98 41.39 -6.58
CA HIS A 63 17.65 41.79 -5.34
C HIS A 63 17.93 40.62 -4.40
N GLY A 64 17.67 39.36 -4.85
CA GLY A 64 17.86 38.16 -4.03
C GLY A 64 16.74 37.87 -3.05
N LYS A 65 15.63 38.63 -3.07
CA LYS A 65 14.50 38.38 -2.20
C LYS A 65 13.68 37.18 -2.66
N LEU A 66 13.39 36.25 -1.76
CA LEU A 66 12.61 35.05 -2.05
C LEU A 66 11.16 35.43 -2.41
N LEU A 67 10.70 35.00 -3.60
CA LEU A 67 9.34 35.14 -4.05
C LEU A 67 8.57 33.83 -3.89
N VAL A 68 9.25 32.70 -4.23
CA VAL A 68 8.68 31.37 -4.14
C VAL A 68 9.74 30.43 -3.57
N TYR A 69 9.37 29.70 -2.55
CA TYR A 69 10.23 28.71 -1.91
C TYR A 69 9.50 27.39 -1.64
N ASN A 70 10.27 26.37 -1.31
CA ASN A 70 9.72 25.06 -1.00
C ASN A 70 9.53 24.94 0.51
N GLN A 71 8.30 24.60 0.91
CA GLN A 71 8.00 24.25 2.29
C GLN A 71 7.82 22.72 2.38
N PRO A 72 8.45 22.06 3.36
CA PRO A 72 8.21 20.65 3.60
C PRO A 72 6.74 20.44 3.99
N SER A 73 6.16 19.39 3.49
CA SER A 73 4.82 18.93 3.82
C SER A 73 4.84 17.40 3.90
N TYR A 74 3.93 16.84 4.63
CA TYR A 74 3.88 15.41 4.85
C TYR A 74 2.53 14.87 4.40
N ASP A 75 2.59 13.81 3.61
CA ASP A 75 1.41 13.06 3.18
C ASP A 75 1.35 11.76 3.97
N ILE A 76 0.18 11.43 4.50
CA ILE A 76 -0.08 10.13 5.12
C ILE A 76 -0.60 9.19 4.06
N MET A 77 0.12 8.10 3.88
CA MET A 77 -0.22 7.00 2.98
C MET A 77 -0.73 5.82 3.79
N VAL A 78 -1.61 5.02 3.22
CA VAL A 78 -2.12 3.79 3.84
C VAL A 78 -2.02 2.61 2.91
N VAL A 79 -1.59 1.46 3.44
CA VAL A 79 -1.67 0.15 2.79
C VAL A 79 -2.80 -0.63 3.46
N MET A 80 -3.91 -0.77 2.77
CA MET A 80 -5.13 -1.35 3.34
C MET A 80 -4.97 -2.78 3.83
N ASN A 81 -4.09 -3.56 3.22
CA ASN A 81 -3.84 -4.94 3.61
C ASN A 81 -3.13 -5.05 4.96
N GLU A 82 -2.31 -4.05 5.31
CA GLU A 82 -1.57 -3.99 6.57
C GLU A 82 -2.37 -3.27 7.67
N ALA A 83 -3.20 -2.30 7.28
CA ALA A 83 -4.03 -1.49 8.16
C ALA A 83 -5.27 -2.23 8.69
N LYS A 84 -5.54 -3.46 8.19
CA LYS A 84 -6.73 -4.22 8.49
C LYS A 84 -6.74 -4.72 9.94
N ASP A 85 -7.83 -4.46 10.65
CA ASP A 85 -8.22 -5.02 11.96
C ASP A 85 -7.33 -4.66 13.19
N ARG A 86 -6.36 -3.73 13.07
CA ARG A 86 -5.41 -3.42 14.15
C ARG A 86 -5.37 -1.96 14.58
N ILE A 87 -6.28 -1.13 14.07
CA ILE A 87 -6.21 0.31 14.28
C ILE A 87 -7.29 0.74 15.25
N ASP A 88 -6.87 1.36 16.35
CA ASP A 88 -7.79 2.17 17.17
C ASP A 88 -8.08 3.47 16.41
N THR A 89 -9.24 3.47 15.75
CA THR A 89 -9.72 4.62 14.95
C THR A 89 -9.88 5.87 15.81
N THR A 90 -10.23 5.71 17.07
CA THR A 90 -10.44 6.84 17.99
C THR A 90 -9.13 7.52 18.33
N GLU A 91 -8.11 6.73 18.65
CA GLU A 91 -6.77 7.24 18.94
C GLU A 91 -6.12 7.84 17.69
N PHE A 92 -6.33 7.22 16.53
CA PHE A 92 -5.84 7.72 15.25
C PHE A 92 -6.46 9.09 14.91
N CYS A 93 -7.77 9.23 15.06
CA CYS A 93 -8.48 10.50 14.82
C CYS A 93 -7.99 11.60 15.77
N HIS A 94 -7.78 11.25 17.04
CA HIS A 94 -7.25 12.19 18.03
C HIS A 94 -5.81 12.63 17.70
N ALA A 95 -4.97 11.71 17.23
CA ALA A 95 -3.58 12.03 16.87
C ALA A 95 -3.47 12.99 15.68
N LEU A 96 -4.44 12.96 14.76
CA LEU A 96 -4.49 13.80 13.56
C LEU A 96 -5.45 14.98 13.67
N GLY A 97 -6.19 15.10 14.77
CA GLY A 97 -7.19 16.16 14.95
C GLY A 97 -8.36 16.07 13.98
N ILE A 98 -8.69 14.87 13.46
CA ILE A 98 -9.81 14.66 12.56
C ILE A 98 -10.98 13.98 13.28
N THR A 99 -12.21 14.15 12.76
CA THR A 99 -13.38 13.44 13.27
C THR A 99 -13.45 12.02 12.72
N LYS A 100 -14.17 11.13 13.41
CA LYS A 100 -14.41 9.77 12.94
C LYS A 100 -15.17 9.76 11.59
N GLU A 101 -16.12 10.66 11.43
CA GLU A 101 -16.89 10.80 10.17
C GLU A 101 -15.97 11.18 9.01
N GLU A 102 -15.02 12.08 9.24
CA GLU A 102 -14.02 12.47 8.25
C GLU A 102 -13.10 11.29 7.89
N PHE A 103 -12.69 10.51 8.89
CA PHE A 103 -11.92 9.28 8.66
C PHE A 103 -12.68 8.29 7.77
N ASP A 104 -13.93 7.99 8.11
CA ASP A 104 -14.78 7.04 7.37
C ASP A 104 -15.08 7.55 5.95
N ARG A 105 -15.31 8.84 5.80
CA ARG A 105 -15.49 9.49 4.49
C ARG A 105 -14.25 9.32 3.61
N ARG A 106 -13.05 9.58 4.15
CA ARG A 106 -11.79 9.44 3.40
C ARG A 106 -11.52 7.99 3.02
N MET A 107 -11.79 7.05 3.93
CA MET A 107 -11.69 5.63 3.66
C MET A 107 -12.63 5.18 2.54
N THR A 108 -13.85 5.70 2.51
CA THR A 108 -14.85 5.39 1.48
C THR A 108 -14.43 5.95 0.12
N ILE A 109 -14.01 7.22 0.08
CA ILE A 109 -13.54 7.87 -1.16
C ILE A 109 -12.33 7.13 -1.75
N MET A 110 -11.39 6.73 -0.90
CA MET A 110 -10.19 6.02 -1.33
C MET A 110 -10.51 4.65 -1.94
N LYS A 111 -11.49 3.92 -1.39
CA LYS A 111 -11.93 2.60 -1.87
C LYS A 111 -12.80 2.67 -3.12
N ASP A 112 -13.35 3.83 -3.43
CA ASP A 112 -14.21 4.02 -4.61
C ASP A 112 -13.37 3.99 -5.89
N ARG A 113 -13.53 2.94 -6.68
CA ARG A 113 -12.83 2.75 -7.96
C ARG A 113 -13.15 3.81 -9.01
N ASN A 114 -14.30 4.46 -8.92
CA ASN A 114 -14.68 5.53 -9.84
C ASN A 114 -13.83 6.78 -9.58
N ARG A 115 -13.50 7.04 -8.32
CA ARG A 115 -12.68 8.19 -7.90
C ARG A 115 -11.19 7.88 -7.85
N ASN A 116 -10.85 6.62 -7.60
CA ASN A 116 -9.47 6.12 -7.53
C ASN A 116 -9.29 4.88 -8.40
N PRO A 117 -9.13 5.01 -9.72
CA PRO A 117 -8.95 3.86 -10.62
C PRO A 117 -7.72 3.01 -10.30
N GLY A 118 -6.70 3.59 -9.65
CA GLY A 118 -5.48 2.92 -9.20
C GLY A 118 -5.57 2.27 -7.82
N TYR A 119 -6.77 2.18 -7.22
CA TYR A 119 -6.92 1.59 -5.91
C TYR A 119 -6.52 0.11 -5.89
N SER A 120 -5.59 -0.21 -5.00
CA SER A 120 -5.22 -1.58 -4.65
C SER A 120 -5.05 -1.69 -3.14
N ARG A 121 -5.40 -2.85 -2.57
CA ARG A 121 -5.22 -3.11 -1.13
C ARG A 121 -3.75 -3.26 -0.74
N PHE A 122 -2.90 -3.57 -1.71
CA PHE A 122 -1.47 -3.88 -1.50
C PHE A 122 -0.55 -2.70 -1.80
N THR A 123 -1.07 -1.63 -2.41
CA THR A 123 -0.29 -0.44 -2.73
C THR A 123 -0.59 0.70 -1.79
N GLN A 124 0.40 1.56 -1.59
CA GLN A 124 0.23 2.78 -0.80
C GLN A 124 -0.80 3.70 -1.46
N GLN A 125 -1.81 4.08 -0.70
CA GLN A 125 -2.86 5.01 -1.12
C GLN A 125 -2.77 6.28 -0.28
N LEU A 126 -3.03 7.42 -0.90
CA LEU A 126 -3.05 8.71 -0.21
C LEU A 126 -4.28 8.79 0.71
N PHE A 127 -4.04 8.97 2.00
CA PHE A 127 -5.09 9.13 3.01
C PHE A 127 -5.30 10.60 3.40
N ILE A 128 -4.23 11.30 3.75
CA ILE A 128 -4.23 12.75 4.04
C ILE A 128 -3.04 13.37 3.35
N SER A 129 -3.25 14.52 2.71
CA SER A 129 -2.20 15.32 2.10
C SER A 129 -1.93 16.60 2.89
N GLN A 130 -0.72 17.11 2.76
CA GLN A 130 -0.32 18.44 3.23
C GLN A 130 -0.46 18.64 4.75
N LEU A 131 -0.02 17.65 5.55
CA LEU A 131 0.14 17.88 6.98
C LEU A 131 1.24 18.91 7.24
N SER A 132 0.98 19.75 8.26
CA SER A 132 1.99 20.68 8.77
C SER A 132 3.06 19.92 9.56
N ASP A 133 4.25 20.52 9.73
CA ASP A 133 5.33 19.96 10.56
C ASP A 133 4.85 19.65 11.99
N LYS A 134 3.98 20.48 12.55
CA LYS A 134 3.43 20.33 13.90
C LYS A 134 2.54 19.08 14.02
N ASP A 135 1.58 18.94 13.11
CA ASP A 135 0.64 17.81 13.15
C ASP A 135 1.36 16.51 12.83
N PHE A 136 2.34 16.58 11.92
CA PHE A 136 3.21 15.45 11.62
C PHE A 136 4.00 14.97 12.83
N SER A 137 4.61 15.89 13.60
CA SER A 137 5.41 15.53 14.78
C SER A 137 4.58 14.78 15.81
N VAL A 138 3.35 15.22 16.08
CA VAL A 138 2.42 14.55 17.00
C VAL A 138 2.03 13.15 16.48
N PHE A 139 1.77 13.04 15.18
CA PHE A 139 1.44 11.76 14.56
C PHE A 139 2.62 10.80 14.55
N GLN A 140 3.83 11.29 14.28
CA GLN A 140 5.05 10.48 14.21
C GLN A 140 5.37 9.79 15.54
N GLU A 141 5.15 10.44 16.66
CA GLU A 141 5.35 9.85 17.98
C GLU A 141 4.46 8.63 18.21
N LYS A 142 3.27 8.59 17.61
CA LYS A 142 2.29 7.53 17.77
C LYS A 142 2.23 6.57 16.59
N MET A 143 3.01 6.80 15.54
CA MET A 143 2.94 6.05 14.28
C MET A 143 3.14 4.53 14.47
N PHE A 144 3.94 4.12 15.46
CA PHE A 144 4.15 2.71 15.78
C PHE A 144 2.87 1.95 16.20
N ARG A 145 1.82 2.68 16.63
CA ARG A 145 0.51 2.14 16.99
C ARG A 145 -0.41 1.93 15.78
N PHE A 146 -0.06 2.52 14.64
CA PHE A 146 -0.89 2.52 13.43
C PHE A 146 -0.20 1.76 12.29
N PRO A 147 -0.11 0.41 12.38
CA PRO A 147 0.48 -0.40 11.32
C PRO A 147 -0.27 -0.20 10.01
N GLY A 148 0.46 -0.17 8.90
CA GLY A 148 -0.10 0.07 7.58
C GLY A 148 -0.25 1.54 7.19
N PHE A 149 0.04 2.48 8.10
CA PHE A 149 0.17 3.90 7.77
C PHE A 149 1.63 4.30 7.63
N TYR A 150 1.92 5.06 6.59
CA TYR A 150 3.26 5.52 6.24
C TYR A 150 3.23 7.01 5.98
N VAL A 151 4.36 7.65 6.23
CA VAL A 151 4.52 9.07 5.94
C VAL A 151 5.43 9.23 4.73
N GLN A 152 4.99 10.04 3.78
CA GLN A 152 5.76 10.45 2.63
C GLN A 152 6.03 11.94 2.69
N LYS A 153 7.31 12.31 2.73
CA LYS A 153 7.72 13.71 2.67
C LYS A 153 7.49 14.26 1.26
N ARG A 154 6.87 15.40 1.18
CA ARG A 154 6.59 16.13 -0.07
C ARG A 154 7.04 17.58 0.06
N SER A 155 7.39 18.19 -1.03
CA SER A 155 7.70 19.60 -1.11
C SER A 155 6.55 20.36 -1.75
N VAL A 156 6.00 21.33 -1.04
CA VAL A 156 4.91 22.20 -1.53
C VAL A 156 5.47 23.60 -1.76
N ARG A 157 5.07 24.22 -2.84
CA ARG A 157 5.44 25.61 -3.12
C ARG A 157 4.68 26.59 -2.25
N GLN A 158 5.42 27.46 -1.58
CA GLN A 158 4.89 28.57 -0.83
C GLN A 158 5.19 29.88 -1.57
N TYR A 159 4.17 30.68 -1.76
CA TYR A 159 4.27 32.00 -2.40
C TYR A 159 4.23 33.07 -1.30
N GLN A 160 5.26 33.91 -1.25
CA GLN A 160 5.33 34.97 -0.27
C GLN A 160 4.35 36.11 -0.56
N TYR A 161 4.03 36.30 -1.86
CA TYR A 161 3.11 37.32 -2.36
C TYR A 161 2.02 36.67 -3.23
N PRO A 162 0.90 36.21 -2.66
CA PRO A 162 -0.13 35.51 -3.43
C PRO A 162 -0.84 36.38 -4.45
N MET A 163 -0.79 37.72 -4.29
CA MET A 163 -1.46 38.66 -5.23
C MET A 163 -0.65 38.96 -6.51
N ALA A 164 0.57 38.47 -6.65
CA ALA A 164 1.41 38.73 -7.81
C ALA A 164 1.16 37.76 -8.99
N ILE A 165 0.13 36.91 -8.90
CA ILE A 165 -0.16 35.85 -9.87
C ILE A 165 -1.59 35.99 -10.40
N SER A 166 -2.01 37.17 -10.78
CA SER A 166 -3.25 37.38 -11.56
C SER A 166 -2.91 37.82 -12.99
#